data_9b701da10e4b9e8755bba30de84ce437
#
_entry.id   9b701da10e4b9e8755bba30de84ce437
#
_cell.length_a   1.000
_cell.length_b   1.000
_cell.length_c   1.000
_cell.angle_alpha   90.00
_cell.angle_beta   90.00
_cell.angle_gamma   90.00
#
_symmetry.space_group_name_H-M   'P 1'
#
loop_
_entity.id
_entity.type
_entity.pdbx_description
1 polymer ?
#
loop_
_entity_poly.entity_id
_entity_poly.type
_entity_poly.pdbx_seq_one_letter_code
_entity_poly.pdbx_strand_id
1 'polypeptide(L)'
;VKGTAVVYGGDDRYFNNIFVGGEPDEGWKCGTELYNGFTSSMEEYIEKTSVYLSDPDKVSGVRQPVYINNNSYLAGAKGFEKEKNKIESDYDPKIRVSKENGSFYLEIDIPEYGLVTDAQQVRTHNLPIPRITEAPYEKPDGTELVIDRDYFGNCRAGTPTAGPFEG
;
A
#
# COMPACT_ATOMS: atom_id res chain seq x y z
N VAL A 1 -18.52 14.94 30.58
CA VAL A 1 -17.72 13.88 29.97
C VAL A 1 -17.92 14.04 28.47
N LYS A 2 -16.88 14.41 27.74
CA LYS A 2 -16.90 14.38 26.27
C LYS A 2 -16.97 12.92 25.83
N GLY A 3 -17.93 12.59 24.98
CA GLY A 3 -18.12 11.23 24.50
C GLY A 3 -16.91 10.70 23.75
N THR A 4 -16.79 9.39 23.66
CA THR A 4 -15.76 8.70 22.90
C THR A 4 -16.13 8.79 21.41
N ALA A 5 -15.28 9.39 20.58
CA ALA A 5 -15.46 9.33 19.13
C ALA A 5 -14.89 8.01 18.60
N VAL A 6 -15.62 7.36 17.71
CA VAL A 6 -15.09 6.21 16.96
C VAL A 6 -14.18 6.74 15.86
N VAL A 7 -12.96 6.26 15.82
CA VAL A 7 -12.02 6.57 14.73
C VAL A 7 -12.13 5.44 13.71
N TYR A 8 -12.69 5.74 12.55
CA TYR A 8 -12.83 4.76 11.49
C TYR A 8 -11.51 4.52 10.76
N GLY A 9 -11.35 3.29 10.27
CA GLY A 9 -10.16 2.72 9.65
C GLY A 9 -9.42 3.61 8.65
N GLY A 10 -8.25 3.21 8.35
CA GLY A 10 -7.17 3.89 7.65
C GLY A 10 -5.89 3.73 8.46
N ASP A 11 -4.92 4.61 8.24
CA ASP A 11 -3.55 4.49 8.73
C ASP A 11 -2.81 3.28 8.11
N ASP A 12 -3.27 2.87 6.92
CA ASP A 12 -2.71 1.75 6.15
C ASP A 12 -1.57 2.24 5.24
N ARG A 13 -0.62 1.35 4.95
CA ARG A 13 0.56 1.64 4.13
C ARG A 13 0.77 0.58 3.08
N TYR A 14 0.73 0.98 1.81
CA TYR A 14 0.97 0.11 0.67
C TYR A 14 2.02 0.77 -0.24
N PHE A 15 3.24 0.26 -0.20
CA PHE A 15 4.35 0.75 -1.01
C PHE A 15 4.99 -0.39 -1.79
N ASN A 16 5.27 -0.12 -3.06
CA ASN A 16 6.07 -1.02 -3.90
C ASN A 16 5.46 -2.42 -4.06
N ASN A 17 4.12 -2.54 -4.09
CA ASN A 17 3.44 -3.81 -4.26
C ASN A 17 3.04 -4.04 -5.72
N ILE A 18 2.76 -5.30 -6.03
CA ILE A 18 2.06 -5.71 -7.23
C ILE A 18 0.69 -6.25 -6.81
N PHE A 19 -0.37 -5.66 -7.33
CA PHE A 19 -1.73 -6.12 -7.17
C PHE A 19 -2.18 -6.76 -8.47
N VAL A 20 -2.68 -7.98 -8.42
CA VAL A 20 -3.20 -8.69 -9.59
C VAL A 20 -4.68 -8.95 -9.38
N GLY A 21 -5.48 -8.44 -10.30
CA GLY A 21 -6.92 -8.67 -10.34
C GLY A 21 -7.25 -10.06 -10.87
N GLY A 22 -8.25 -10.15 -11.67
CA GLY A 22 -8.80 -11.36 -12.25
C GLY A 22 -10.21 -11.11 -12.71
N GLU A 23 -10.96 -12.16 -13.01
CA GLU A 23 -12.39 -12.07 -13.25
C GLU A 23 -13.08 -11.79 -11.91
N PRO A 24 -13.53 -10.55 -11.66
CA PRO A 24 -14.15 -10.22 -10.40
C PRO A 24 -15.57 -10.81 -10.34
N ASP A 25 -15.94 -11.36 -9.19
CA ASP A 25 -17.35 -11.52 -8.87
C ASP A 25 -18.04 -10.16 -8.87
N GLU A 26 -19.32 -10.12 -9.18
CA GLU A 26 -20.09 -8.89 -9.32
C GLU A 26 -19.95 -8.00 -8.09
N GLY A 27 -19.38 -6.79 -8.28
CA GLY A 27 -19.17 -5.81 -7.21
C GLY A 27 -17.87 -5.95 -6.41
N TRP A 28 -17.01 -6.91 -6.71
CA TRP A 28 -15.73 -7.04 -6.03
C TRP A 28 -14.68 -6.08 -6.62
N LYS A 29 -13.96 -5.39 -5.74
CA LYS A 29 -12.88 -4.47 -6.10
C LYS A 29 -11.53 -5.08 -5.74
N CYS A 30 -10.60 -5.08 -6.68
CA CYS A 30 -9.24 -5.56 -6.46
C CYS A 30 -8.24 -4.40 -6.52
N GLY A 31 -7.30 -4.41 -5.59
CA GLY A 31 -6.30 -3.36 -5.45
C GLY A 31 -6.63 -2.39 -4.33
N THR A 32 -6.17 -1.15 -4.47
CA THR A 32 -6.33 -0.12 -3.43
C THR A 32 -7.42 0.90 -3.73
N GLU A 33 -8.19 0.74 -4.80
CA GLU A 33 -9.32 1.63 -5.12
C GLU A 33 -10.41 1.66 -4.02
N LEU A 34 -10.46 0.65 -3.15
CA LEU A 34 -11.38 0.63 -2.00
C LEU A 34 -11.14 1.80 -1.03
N TYR A 35 -9.97 2.41 -1.09
CA TYR A 35 -9.61 3.59 -0.29
C TYR A 35 -9.99 4.93 -0.94
N ASN A 36 -10.61 4.93 -2.13
CA ASN A 36 -11.06 6.17 -2.76
C ASN A 36 -11.97 6.95 -1.80
N GLY A 37 -11.73 8.26 -1.70
CA GLY A 37 -12.39 9.14 -0.71
C GLY A 37 -11.68 9.25 0.64
N PHE A 38 -10.67 8.42 0.94
CA PHE A 38 -9.87 8.59 2.16
C PHE A 38 -8.93 9.79 2.04
N THR A 39 -8.46 10.27 3.19
CA THR A 39 -7.36 11.24 3.23
C THR A 39 -6.03 10.55 2.89
N SER A 40 -5.10 11.29 2.32
CA SER A 40 -3.79 10.79 1.89
C SER A 40 -2.64 11.32 2.73
N SER A 41 -2.92 12.19 3.69
CA SER A 41 -1.96 12.72 4.64
C SER A 41 -2.60 13.10 5.97
N MET A 42 -1.78 13.25 6.99
CA MET A 42 -2.25 13.69 8.30
C MET A 42 -2.74 15.16 8.26
N GLU A 43 -2.11 15.99 7.45
CA GLU A 43 -2.50 17.39 7.25
C GLU A 43 -3.91 17.47 6.67
N GLU A 44 -4.21 16.70 5.60
CA GLU A 44 -5.54 16.63 5.01
C GLU A 44 -6.58 16.12 6.03
N TYR A 45 -6.22 15.13 6.84
CA TYR A 45 -7.11 14.61 7.88
C TYR A 45 -7.41 15.66 8.95
N ILE A 46 -6.38 16.39 9.43
CA ILE A 46 -6.54 17.44 10.41
C ILE A 46 -7.39 18.57 9.85
N GLU A 47 -7.14 19.00 8.62
CA GLU A 47 -7.93 20.03 7.93
C GLU A 47 -9.41 19.63 7.88
N LYS A 48 -9.72 18.44 7.41
CA LYS A 48 -11.10 17.94 7.30
C LYS A 48 -11.79 17.77 8.66
N THR A 49 -11.07 17.37 9.69
CA THR A 49 -11.64 17.16 11.02
C THR A 49 -11.73 18.44 11.85
N SER A 50 -10.86 19.43 11.61
CA SER A 50 -10.81 20.68 12.37
C SER A 50 -12.13 21.48 12.31
N VAL A 51 -12.82 21.42 11.18
CA VAL A 51 -14.13 22.09 11.02
C VAL A 51 -15.26 21.43 11.79
N TYR A 52 -15.05 20.24 12.32
CA TYR A 52 -16.06 19.44 13.04
C TYR A 52 -15.74 19.22 14.53
N LEU A 53 -14.77 19.95 15.10
CA LEU A 53 -14.31 19.75 16.50
C LEU A 53 -15.42 19.77 17.55
N SER A 54 -16.54 20.44 17.26
CA SER A 54 -17.72 20.48 18.12
C SER A 54 -18.76 19.40 17.82
N ASP A 55 -18.56 18.59 16.78
CA ASP A 55 -19.51 17.58 16.28
C ASP A 55 -18.79 16.22 16.11
N PRO A 56 -18.75 15.38 17.16
CA PRO A 56 -18.06 14.09 17.12
C PRO A 56 -18.58 13.15 16.03
N ASP A 57 -19.84 13.21 15.66
CA ASP A 57 -20.43 12.34 14.65
C ASP A 57 -19.88 12.67 13.26
N LYS A 58 -19.65 13.95 12.97
CA LYS A 58 -19.02 14.37 11.71
C LYS A 58 -17.54 14.08 11.68
N VAL A 59 -16.81 14.26 12.79
CA VAL A 59 -15.40 13.86 12.91
C VAL A 59 -15.24 12.37 12.65
N SER A 60 -16.12 11.54 13.22
CA SER A 60 -16.08 10.09 13.02
C SER A 60 -16.34 9.66 11.58
N GLY A 61 -16.99 10.50 10.77
CA GLY A 61 -17.21 10.27 9.34
C GLY A 61 -15.96 10.45 8.46
N VAL A 62 -14.91 11.13 8.96
CA VAL A 62 -13.65 11.32 8.23
C VAL A 62 -12.73 10.13 8.46
N ARG A 63 -12.33 9.46 7.36
CA ARG A 63 -11.42 8.33 7.43
C ARG A 63 -10.00 8.79 7.71
N GLN A 64 -9.26 8.01 8.52
CA GLN A 64 -7.83 8.24 8.74
C GLN A 64 -7.05 8.17 7.42
N PRO A 65 -5.87 8.80 7.36
CA PRO A 65 -5.04 8.76 6.16
C PRO A 65 -4.67 7.33 5.76
N VAL A 66 -4.52 7.15 4.44
CA VAL A 66 -3.87 5.98 3.86
C VAL A 66 -2.67 6.45 3.03
N TYR A 67 -1.60 5.69 3.07
CA TYR A 67 -0.34 6.04 2.46
C TYR A 67 -0.02 4.98 1.40
N ILE A 68 -0.32 5.30 0.15
CA ILE A 68 -0.30 4.34 -0.96
C ILE A 68 0.46 4.97 -2.11
N ASN A 69 1.62 4.41 -2.46
CA ASN A 69 2.47 4.89 -3.55
C ASN A 69 3.32 3.79 -4.17
N ASN A 70 3.73 3.99 -5.41
CA ASN A 70 4.68 3.14 -6.15
C ASN A 70 4.19 1.70 -6.35
N ASN A 71 2.89 1.49 -6.50
CA ASN A 71 2.35 0.16 -6.72
C ASN A 71 2.01 -0.08 -8.20
N SER A 72 2.07 -1.34 -8.59
CA SER A 72 1.67 -1.81 -9.91
C SER A 72 0.38 -2.61 -9.82
N TYR A 73 -0.55 -2.36 -10.74
CA TYR A 73 -1.87 -2.97 -10.78
C TYR A 73 -2.07 -3.65 -12.12
N LEU A 74 -2.29 -4.96 -12.11
CA LEU A 74 -2.39 -5.80 -13.30
C LEU A 74 -3.75 -6.49 -13.36
N ALA A 75 -4.13 -6.94 -14.54
CA ALA A 75 -5.34 -7.74 -14.77
C ALA A 75 -6.59 -7.11 -14.16
N GLY A 76 -6.80 -5.80 -14.38
CA GLY A 76 -7.99 -5.08 -13.91
C GLY A 76 -7.94 -4.60 -12.46
N ALA A 77 -6.88 -4.88 -11.70
CA ALA A 77 -6.68 -4.24 -10.40
C ALA A 77 -6.56 -2.72 -10.55
N LYS A 78 -7.05 -1.96 -9.57
CA LYS A 78 -7.08 -0.49 -9.60
C LYS A 78 -6.44 0.12 -8.37
N GLY A 79 -5.71 1.21 -8.58
CA GLY A 79 -5.05 1.96 -7.53
C GLY A 79 -5.94 3.02 -6.89
N PHE A 80 -5.55 3.44 -5.69
CA PHE A 80 -6.12 4.58 -4.99
C PHE A 80 -6.05 5.85 -5.85
N GLU A 81 -7.11 6.65 -5.85
CA GLU A 81 -7.20 7.84 -6.71
C GLU A 81 -6.10 8.88 -6.47
N LYS A 82 -5.59 8.98 -5.24
CA LYS A 82 -4.53 9.94 -4.86
C LYS A 82 -3.13 9.32 -4.86
N GLU A 83 -2.99 8.06 -5.26
CA GLU A 83 -1.69 7.41 -5.35
C GLU A 83 -0.82 8.07 -6.39
N LYS A 84 0.44 8.31 -6.01
CA LYS A 84 1.47 8.82 -6.91
C LYS A 84 2.31 7.67 -7.43
N ASN A 85 2.84 7.83 -8.66
CA ASN A 85 3.75 6.86 -9.26
C ASN A 85 3.18 5.44 -9.27
N LYS A 86 2.00 5.26 -9.89
CA LYS A 86 1.37 3.95 -10.09
C LYS A 86 1.34 3.57 -11.57
N ILE A 87 1.34 2.27 -11.82
CA ILE A 87 1.05 1.71 -13.14
C ILE A 87 -0.24 0.87 -13.04
N GLU A 88 -1.18 1.09 -13.94
CA GLU A 88 -2.38 0.27 -14.12
C GLU A 88 -2.36 -0.34 -15.51
N SER A 89 -2.50 -1.66 -15.60
CA SER A 89 -2.47 -2.41 -16.87
C SER A 89 -3.48 -3.55 -16.85
N ASP A 90 -4.12 -3.78 -17.98
CA ASP A 90 -5.02 -4.93 -18.17
C ASP A 90 -4.25 -6.22 -18.51
N TYR A 91 -2.91 -6.18 -18.52
CA TYR A 91 -2.09 -7.35 -18.77
C TYR A 91 -2.33 -8.45 -17.74
N ASP A 92 -2.64 -9.66 -18.23
CA ASP A 92 -2.78 -10.85 -17.39
C ASP A 92 -1.39 -11.50 -17.16
N PRO A 93 -0.86 -11.47 -15.94
CA PRO A 93 0.44 -12.04 -15.59
C PRO A 93 0.43 -13.57 -15.51
N LYS A 94 -0.64 -14.24 -15.87
CA LYS A 94 -0.80 -15.71 -15.94
C LYS A 94 -0.33 -16.43 -14.70
N ILE A 95 -0.77 -15.94 -13.54
CA ILE A 95 -0.38 -16.51 -12.26
C ILE A 95 -0.77 -17.98 -12.17
N ARG A 96 0.21 -18.81 -11.85
CA ARG A 96 -0.01 -20.22 -11.55
C ARG A 96 0.73 -20.61 -10.27
N VAL A 97 0.04 -21.27 -9.37
CA VAL A 97 0.63 -21.89 -8.19
C VAL A 97 0.60 -23.39 -8.36
N SER A 98 1.76 -24.02 -8.31
CA SER A 98 1.90 -25.48 -8.35
C SER A 98 2.51 -26.01 -7.06
N LYS A 99 2.28 -27.29 -6.78
CA LYS A 99 2.90 -27.98 -5.64
C LYS A 99 3.66 -29.21 -6.13
N GLU A 100 4.97 -29.24 -5.88
CA GLU A 100 5.85 -30.31 -6.27
C GLU A 100 6.75 -30.70 -5.08
N ASN A 101 6.82 -31.97 -4.78
CA ASN A 101 7.68 -32.53 -3.71
C ASN A 101 7.54 -31.82 -2.35
N GLY A 102 6.33 -31.33 -2.05
CA GLY A 102 6.04 -30.63 -0.78
C GLY A 102 6.31 -29.14 -0.78
N SER A 103 6.93 -28.60 -1.82
CA SER A 103 7.18 -27.16 -2.04
C SER A 103 6.12 -26.54 -2.93
N PHE A 104 5.83 -25.26 -2.72
CA PHE A 104 4.95 -24.47 -3.58
C PHE A 104 5.78 -23.57 -4.49
N TYR A 105 5.38 -23.50 -5.75
CA TYR A 105 6.00 -22.67 -6.77
C TYR A 105 4.99 -21.67 -7.30
N LEU A 106 5.41 -20.41 -7.41
CA LEU A 106 4.66 -19.35 -8.05
C LEU A 106 5.28 -19.10 -9.43
N GLU A 107 4.48 -19.26 -10.47
CA GLU A 107 4.83 -18.82 -11.82
C GLU A 107 4.05 -17.52 -12.09
N ILE A 108 4.75 -16.50 -12.52
CA ILE A 108 4.20 -15.20 -12.83
C ILE A 108 4.97 -14.58 -13.98
N ASP A 109 4.27 -14.09 -15.00
CA ASP A 109 4.84 -13.44 -16.17
C ASP A 109 4.50 -11.94 -16.10
N ILE A 110 5.46 -11.12 -15.67
CA ILE A 110 5.25 -9.67 -15.54
C ILE A 110 6.25 -8.95 -16.42
N PRO A 111 5.80 -8.26 -17.48
CA PRO A 111 6.68 -7.45 -18.30
C PRO A 111 7.12 -6.19 -17.55
N GLU A 112 8.31 -5.70 -17.83
CA GLU A 112 8.90 -4.51 -17.20
C GLU A 112 7.96 -3.28 -17.28
N TYR A 113 7.27 -3.09 -18.40
CA TYR A 113 6.31 -1.98 -18.57
C TYR A 113 5.08 -2.09 -17.64
N GLY A 114 4.84 -3.23 -17.02
CA GLY A 114 3.78 -3.46 -16.02
C GLY A 114 4.21 -3.13 -14.60
N LEU A 115 5.47 -2.76 -14.39
CA LEU A 115 6.04 -2.51 -13.08
C LEU A 115 6.49 -1.05 -12.92
N VAL A 116 6.26 -0.50 -11.74
CA VAL A 116 6.96 0.71 -11.30
C VAL A 116 8.42 0.33 -11.05
N THR A 117 9.35 0.95 -11.79
CA THR A 117 10.79 0.62 -11.78
C THR A 117 11.65 1.67 -11.09
N ASP A 118 11.04 2.79 -10.67
CA ASP A 118 11.69 3.90 -9.98
C ASP A 118 11.07 4.16 -8.60
N ALA A 119 10.62 3.11 -7.95
CA ALA A 119 10.02 3.18 -6.64
C ALA A 119 11.00 3.69 -5.59
N GLN A 120 10.51 4.37 -4.58
CA GLN A 120 11.32 4.77 -3.45
C GLN A 120 11.58 3.58 -2.52
N GLN A 121 12.83 3.36 -2.13
CA GLN A 121 13.16 2.35 -1.13
C GLN A 121 12.48 2.66 0.20
N VAL A 122 11.78 1.69 0.76
CA VAL A 122 11.08 1.85 2.05
C VAL A 122 12.08 1.83 3.21
N ARG A 123 12.05 2.89 4.03
CA ARG A 123 12.93 3.11 5.18
C ARG A 123 12.16 3.74 6.34
N THR A 124 12.70 3.62 7.55
CA THR A 124 12.15 4.28 8.75
C THR A 124 11.78 5.75 8.49
N HIS A 125 12.68 6.51 7.88
CA HIS A 125 12.51 7.96 7.74
C HIS A 125 11.51 8.39 6.67
N ASN A 126 11.13 7.50 5.74
CA ASN A 126 10.15 7.81 4.70
C ASN A 126 8.81 7.10 4.90
N LEU A 127 8.68 6.31 5.96
CA LEU A 127 7.40 5.76 6.37
C LEU A 127 6.65 6.75 7.26
N PRO A 128 5.39 7.06 6.95
CA PRO A 128 4.56 7.86 7.84
C PRO A 128 4.42 7.22 9.21
N ILE A 129 4.60 8.01 10.25
CA ILE A 129 4.49 7.54 11.65
C ILE A 129 3.05 7.11 11.94
N PRO A 130 2.81 5.92 12.53
CA PRO A 130 1.47 5.50 12.94
C PRO A 130 0.86 6.45 13.96
N ARG A 131 -0.39 6.83 13.73
CA ARG A 131 -1.07 7.86 14.52
C ARG A 131 -1.24 7.49 15.99
N ILE A 132 -1.50 6.22 16.30
CA ILE A 132 -1.84 5.80 17.66
C ILE A 132 -0.58 5.56 18.49
N THR A 133 0.42 4.92 17.92
CA THR A 133 1.65 4.59 18.64
C THR A 133 2.62 5.76 18.70
N GLU A 134 2.53 6.69 17.75
CA GLU A 134 3.42 7.85 17.58
C GLU A 134 4.92 7.45 17.58
N ALA A 135 5.19 6.20 17.19
CA ALA A 135 6.54 5.64 17.14
C ALA A 135 6.91 5.28 15.68
N PRO A 136 8.15 5.53 15.27
CA PRO A 136 8.61 5.15 13.93
C PRO A 136 8.67 3.62 13.76
N TYR A 137 8.69 3.18 12.50
CA TYR A 137 8.98 1.78 12.19
C TYR A 137 10.48 1.52 12.30
N GLU A 138 10.86 0.60 13.18
CA GLU A 138 12.24 0.23 13.46
C GLU A 138 12.40 -1.28 13.44
N LYS A 139 13.64 -1.75 13.32
CA LYS A 139 13.96 -3.15 13.58
C LYS A 139 13.82 -3.47 15.08
N PRO A 140 13.70 -4.75 15.47
CA PRO A 140 13.57 -5.14 16.89
C PRO A 140 14.71 -4.68 17.79
N ASP A 141 15.86 -4.38 17.23
CA ASP A 141 17.05 -3.86 17.95
C ASP A 141 17.08 -2.32 18.02
N GLY A 142 16.05 -1.63 17.54
CA GLY A 142 15.95 -0.18 17.49
C GLY A 142 16.75 0.49 16.35
N THR A 143 17.32 -0.29 15.45
CA THR A 143 18.01 0.27 14.27
C THR A 143 17.04 0.60 13.15
N GLU A 144 17.49 1.38 12.17
CA GLU A 144 16.69 1.76 11.01
C GLU A 144 16.13 0.54 10.27
N LEU A 145 14.82 0.55 10.03
CA LEU A 145 14.20 -0.36 9.08
C LEU A 145 14.59 0.08 7.66
N VAL A 146 15.11 -0.84 6.88
CA VAL A 146 15.38 -0.68 5.45
C VAL A 146 14.91 -1.93 4.72
N ILE A 147 14.06 -1.78 3.72
CA ILE A 147 13.67 -2.87 2.83
C ILE A 147 14.63 -2.87 1.63
N ASP A 148 15.82 -3.43 1.83
CA ASP A 148 16.93 -3.43 0.88
C ASP A 148 17.21 -4.81 0.26
N ARG A 149 16.30 -5.78 0.47
CA ARG A 149 16.41 -7.13 -0.06
C ARG A 149 15.14 -7.52 -0.78
N ASP A 150 15.30 -8.29 -1.86
CA ASP A 150 14.21 -8.96 -2.53
C ASP A 150 13.85 -10.28 -1.83
N TYR A 151 12.87 -11.00 -2.37
CA TYR A 151 12.45 -12.30 -1.83
C TYR A 151 13.58 -13.34 -1.77
N PHE A 152 14.54 -13.28 -2.69
CA PHE A 152 15.69 -14.19 -2.74
C PHE A 152 16.89 -13.71 -1.93
N GLY A 153 16.80 -12.55 -1.29
CA GLY A 153 17.87 -11.95 -0.50
C GLY A 153 18.87 -11.13 -1.32
N ASN A 154 18.60 -10.89 -2.61
CA ASN A 154 19.43 -10.01 -3.43
C ASN A 154 19.27 -8.56 -2.98
N CYS A 155 20.34 -7.78 -3.08
CA CYS A 155 20.26 -6.36 -2.75
C CYS A 155 19.38 -5.61 -3.75
N ARG A 156 18.47 -4.78 -3.24
CA ARG A 156 17.69 -3.85 -4.02
C ARG A 156 18.45 -2.56 -4.25
N ALA A 157 18.31 -1.99 -5.43
CA ALA A 157 18.81 -0.66 -5.75
C ALA A 157 18.15 0.42 -4.87
N GLY A 158 18.69 1.64 -4.87
CA GLY A 158 18.09 2.78 -4.19
C GLY A 158 16.71 3.17 -4.76
N THR A 159 16.45 2.79 -6.00
CA THR A 159 15.17 2.90 -6.70
C THR A 159 14.72 1.49 -7.11
N PRO A 160 14.10 0.73 -6.22
CA PRO A 160 13.72 -0.66 -6.49
C PRO A 160 12.55 -0.74 -7.46
N THR A 161 12.40 -1.90 -8.08
CA THR A 161 11.19 -2.26 -8.81
C THR A 161 10.07 -2.63 -7.82
N ALA A 162 8.82 -2.31 -8.13
CA ALA A 162 7.67 -2.76 -7.36
C ALA A 162 7.59 -4.30 -7.35
N GLY A 163 7.18 -4.86 -6.23
CA GLY A 163 7.03 -6.30 -6.06
C GLY A 163 8.16 -6.95 -5.29
N PRO A 164 8.12 -8.29 -5.15
CA PRO A 164 9.03 -9.03 -4.29
C PRO A 164 10.36 -9.41 -4.94
N PHE A 165 10.52 -9.16 -6.22
CA PHE A 165 11.72 -9.57 -6.98
C PHE A 165 12.42 -8.33 -7.55
N GLU A 166 13.75 -8.36 -7.54
CA GLU A 166 14.57 -7.41 -8.27
C GLU A 166 15.06 -8.10 -9.54
N GLY A 167 14.81 -7.48 -10.71
CA GLY A 167 15.17 -8.03 -12.03
C GLY A 167 16.63 -7.82 -12.40
#